data_c19a86af103fb837414931ca5a43345c
#
_entry.id   c19a86af103fb837414931ca5a43345c
#
_cell.length_a   1.000
_cell.length_b   1.000
_cell.length_c   1.000
_cell.angle_alpha   90.00
_cell.angle_beta   90.00
_cell.angle_gamma   90.00
#
_symmetry.space_group_name_H-M   'P 1'
#
loop_
_entity.id
_entity.type
_entity.pdbx_description
1 polymer ?
#
loop_
_entity_poly.entity_id
_entity_poly.type
_entity_poly.pdbx_seq_one_letter_code
_entity_poly.pdbx_strand_id
1 'polypeptide(L)'
;MKVLVGVKRVIDYAVKVRVKPDKTGVVTENVQHSMNPFDEIALEEAVKMKEKKIAKEVNFQLPFHPIICLASVIIHLQVVAISMGGPKSQEVLRNALAKGADKAIHIEIPDADIPKVEPLHVAKAFQKIVEKEKFDVVFLGKQAIDDDASQTAPLLAGLLDWPQALFASKVEKADEGHLKVTREIDGGLDTIKVKLPAVLSADLRLNEPRYATLPNIMKAKKKPLQKLAAKDLGVDLTPQTKTLEVNDPPVRKAGGFVEDVPTLIAKLKEKGLIKH
;
A
#
# COMPACT_ATOMS: atom_id res chain seq x y z
N MET A 1 8.56 -14.27 -10.87
CA MET A 1 8.04 -13.70 -9.63
C MET A 1 6.91 -12.74 -9.96
N LYS A 2 5.82 -12.79 -9.21
CA LYS A 2 4.63 -11.96 -9.41
C LYS A 2 4.38 -11.12 -8.16
N VAL A 3 4.30 -9.81 -8.32
CA VAL A 3 4.07 -8.86 -7.22
C VAL A 3 2.71 -8.22 -7.39
N LEU A 4 1.88 -8.29 -6.36
CA LEU A 4 0.61 -7.56 -6.26
C LEU A 4 0.85 -6.27 -5.49
N VAL A 5 0.34 -5.15 -5.99
CA VAL A 5 0.42 -3.86 -5.30
C VAL A 5 -0.99 -3.32 -5.12
N GLY A 6 -1.42 -3.17 -3.86
CA GLY A 6 -2.69 -2.51 -3.55
C GLY A 6 -2.57 -1.01 -3.68
N VAL A 7 -3.55 -0.38 -4.33
CA VAL A 7 -3.62 1.08 -4.47
C VAL A 7 -5.02 1.57 -4.13
N LYS A 8 -5.13 2.57 -3.28
CA LYS A 8 -6.40 3.18 -2.85
C LYS A 8 -6.55 4.57 -3.46
N ARG A 9 -7.77 4.90 -3.93
CA ARG A 9 -8.14 6.25 -4.31
C ARG A 9 -8.63 7.00 -3.09
N VAL A 10 -7.95 8.07 -2.73
CA VAL A 10 -8.22 8.89 -1.54
C VAL A 10 -8.41 10.36 -1.93
N ILE A 11 -8.96 11.18 -1.05
CA ILE A 11 -8.93 12.64 -1.21
C ILE A 11 -7.46 13.08 -1.26
N ASP A 12 -7.11 13.94 -2.21
CA ASP A 12 -5.75 14.44 -2.34
C ASP A 12 -5.32 15.18 -1.06
N TYR A 13 -4.12 14.91 -0.57
CA TYR A 13 -3.60 15.50 0.66
C TYR A 13 -3.47 17.03 0.62
N ALA A 14 -3.42 17.63 -0.57
CA ALA A 14 -3.39 19.09 -0.74
C ALA A 14 -4.78 19.73 -0.55
N VAL A 15 -5.85 18.92 -0.55
CA VAL A 15 -7.22 19.41 -0.36
C VAL A 15 -7.50 19.61 1.12
N LYS A 16 -8.03 20.77 1.49
CA LYS A 16 -8.56 21.00 2.84
C LYS A 16 -9.83 20.19 3.01
N VAL A 17 -9.77 19.13 3.82
CA VAL A 17 -10.92 18.29 4.17
C VAL A 17 -11.95 19.11 4.94
N ARG A 18 -13.24 18.88 4.66
CA ARG A 18 -14.37 19.52 5.32
C ARG A 18 -15.35 18.49 5.84
N VAL A 19 -15.80 18.64 7.06
CA VAL A 19 -16.87 17.82 7.65
C VAL A 19 -18.21 18.22 7.02
N LYS A 20 -19.07 17.23 6.77
CA LYS A 20 -20.43 17.47 6.31
C LYS A 20 -21.25 18.19 7.39
N PRO A 21 -22.25 19.03 7.01
CA PRO A 21 -23.10 19.74 7.99
C PRO A 21 -23.84 18.82 8.95
N ASP A 22 -24.19 17.62 8.48
CA ASP A 22 -24.89 16.58 9.27
C ASP A 22 -23.94 15.72 10.12
N LYS A 23 -22.62 16.01 10.08
CA LYS A 23 -21.57 15.30 10.80
C LYS A 23 -21.51 13.79 10.55
N THR A 24 -22.08 13.29 9.48
CA THR A 24 -22.07 11.86 9.12
C THR A 24 -20.77 11.41 8.45
N GLY A 25 -19.91 12.36 8.07
CA GLY A 25 -18.66 12.08 7.36
C GLY A 25 -18.00 13.34 6.84
N VAL A 26 -17.05 13.18 5.92
CA VAL A 26 -16.37 14.25 5.22
C VAL A 26 -16.97 14.46 3.82
N VAL A 27 -16.81 15.67 3.27
CA VAL A 27 -17.22 16.00 1.91
C VAL A 27 -16.29 15.33 0.93
N THR A 28 -16.80 14.39 0.12
CA THR A 28 -16.05 13.64 -0.90
C THR A 28 -16.41 14.05 -2.34
N GLU A 29 -17.51 14.80 -2.52
CA GLU A 29 -17.98 15.24 -3.81
C GLU A 29 -17.26 16.52 -4.26
N ASN A 30 -16.95 16.60 -5.56
CA ASN A 30 -16.29 17.77 -6.17
C ASN A 30 -14.96 18.17 -5.53
N VAL A 31 -14.25 17.20 -4.95
CA VAL A 31 -12.89 17.37 -4.43
C VAL A 31 -11.91 16.53 -5.26
N GLN A 32 -10.68 17.02 -5.34
CA GLN A 32 -9.63 16.30 -6.02
C GLN A 32 -9.27 15.02 -5.26
N HIS A 33 -9.05 13.94 -6.00
CA HIS A 33 -8.59 12.67 -5.46
C HIS A 33 -7.30 12.25 -6.15
N SER A 34 -6.48 11.49 -5.42
CA SER A 34 -5.22 10.94 -5.90
C SER A 34 -5.05 9.50 -5.43
N MET A 35 -3.96 8.86 -5.86
CA MET A 35 -3.51 7.61 -5.26
C MET A 35 -2.98 7.90 -3.85
N ASN A 36 -3.27 7.03 -2.89
CA ASN A 36 -2.71 7.12 -1.55
C ASN A 36 -1.17 7.18 -1.60
N PRO A 37 -0.52 8.16 -0.95
CA PRO A 37 0.94 8.35 -1.04
C PRO A 37 1.75 7.12 -0.65
N PHE A 38 1.33 6.38 0.38
CA PHE A 38 2.03 5.15 0.81
C PHE A 38 1.91 4.02 -0.23
N ASP A 39 0.80 3.98 -0.98
CA ASP A 39 0.63 3.00 -2.05
C ASP A 39 1.47 3.38 -3.28
N GLU A 40 1.71 4.67 -3.52
CA GLU A 40 2.66 5.13 -4.54
C GLU A 40 4.09 4.65 -4.24
N ILE A 41 4.48 4.69 -2.96
CA ILE A 41 5.78 4.20 -2.49
C ILE A 41 5.87 2.67 -2.66
N ALA A 42 4.81 1.93 -2.29
CA ALA A 42 4.73 0.49 -2.49
C ALA A 42 4.85 0.11 -3.98
N LEU A 43 4.17 0.84 -4.85
CA LEU A 43 4.23 0.65 -6.30
C LEU A 43 5.64 0.93 -6.85
N GLU A 44 6.26 2.02 -6.44
CA GLU A 44 7.62 2.36 -6.86
C GLU A 44 8.62 1.27 -6.46
N GLU A 45 8.50 0.71 -5.24
CA GLU A 45 9.40 -0.37 -4.82
C GLU A 45 9.22 -1.62 -5.67
N ALA A 46 7.98 -2.02 -5.95
CA ALA A 46 7.70 -3.15 -6.82
C ALA A 46 8.28 -2.94 -8.24
N VAL A 47 8.18 -1.73 -8.78
CA VAL A 47 8.75 -1.37 -10.09
C VAL A 47 10.28 -1.36 -10.04
N LYS A 48 10.90 -0.81 -8.97
CA LYS A 48 12.36 -0.88 -8.76
C LYS A 48 12.86 -2.32 -8.64
N MET A 49 12.15 -3.20 -7.94
CA MET A 49 12.47 -4.62 -7.86
C MET A 49 12.47 -5.27 -9.25
N LYS A 50 11.51 -4.92 -10.10
CA LYS A 50 11.44 -5.37 -11.48
C LYS A 50 12.63 -4.87 -12.32
N GLU A 51 12.96 -3.59 -12.23
CA GLU A 51 14.05 -2.95 -12.97
C GLU A 51 15.41 -3.50 -12.54
N LYS A 52 15.60 -3.76 -11.25
CA LYS A 52 16.82 -4.40 -10.70
C LYS A 52 16.94 -5.88 -11.02
N LYS A 53 15.99 -6.44 -11.81
CA LYS A 53 15.95 -7.88 -12.16
C LYS A 53 16.06 -8.79 -10.92
N ILE A 54 15.39 -8.44 -9.82
CA ILE A 54 15.28 -9.26 -8.62
C ILE A 54 14.37 -10.49 -8.89
N ALA A 55 14.51 -11.09 -10.06
CA ALA A 55 13.80 -12.29 -10.46
C ALA A 55 14.75 -13.51 -10.33
N LYS A 56 14.19 -14.68 -10.02
CA LYS A 56 14.91 -15.95 -10.00
C LYS A 56 15.56 -16.19 -11.34
N GLU A 57 16.88 -16.34 -11.38
CA GLU A 57 17.53 -17.14 -12.41
C GLU A 57 17.28 -18.61 -12.05
N VAL A 58 16.38 -19.26 -12.74
CA VAL A 58 16.22 -20.71 -12.62
C VAL A 58 17.21 -21.33 -13.60
N ASN A 59 18.35 -21.72 -13.12
CA ASN A 59 19.26 -22.59 -13.85
C ASN A 59 18.66 -24.01 -13.88
N PHE A 60 17.96 -24.36 -14.97
CA PHE A 60 17.62 -25.74 -15.26
C PHE A 60 18.86 -26.45 -15.74
N GLN A 61 19.55 -27.18 -14.84
CA GLN A 61 20.49 -28.22 -15.23
C GLN A 61 19.68 -29.47 -15.61
N LEU A 62 19.48 -29.65 -16.93
CA LEU A 62 18.98 -30.94 -17.44
C LEU A 62 20.14 -31.93 -17.41
N PRO A 63 20.01 -33.07 -16.76
CA PRO A 63 21.00 -34.14 -16.90
C PRO A 63 20.86 -34.76 -18.30
N PHE A 64 22.00 -34.86 -19.02
CA PHE A 64 22.15 -35.49 -20.33
C PHE A 64 21.70 -34.71 -21.59
N HIS A 65 22.56 -33.80 -22.10
CA HIS A 65 23.04 -33.81 -23.50
C HIS A 65 24.06 -32.66 -23.72
N PRO A 66 25.19 -32.86 -24.43
CA PRO A 66 26.27 -31.87 -24.54
C PRO A 66 26.03 -30.76 -25.57
N ILE A 67 24.86 -30.63 -26.15
CA ILE A 67 24.52 -29.55 -27.10
C ILE A 67 23.08 -29.09 -26.83
N ILE A 68 22.88 -28.41 -25.73
CA ILE A 68 21.65 -27.60 -25.59
C ILE A 68 22.06 -26.24 -25.03
N CYS A 69 21.90 -25.26 -25.91
CA CYS A 69 21.93 -23.85 -25.63
C CYS A 69 21.30 -23.55 -24.25
N LEU A 70 22.04 -22.91 -23.34
CA LEU A 70 21.52 -22.36 -22.10
C LEU A 70 20.45 -21.33 -22.46
N ALA A 71 19.23 -21.77 -22.62
CA ALA A 71 18.06 -20.87 -22.64
C ALA A 71 17.86 -20.38 -21.19
N SER A 72 18.52 -19.30 -20.84
CA SER A 72 18.21 -18.56 -19.63
C SER A 72 16.75 -18.11 -19.72
N VAL A 73 15.82 -18.83 -19.12
CA VAL A 73 14.45 -18.37 -18.96
C VAL A 73 14.50 -17.20 -17.99
N ILE A 74 14.61 -16.00 -18.54
CA ILE A 74 14.50 -14.76 -17.76
C ILE A 74 13.06 -14.71 -17.28
N ILE A 75 12.81 -15.17 -16.07
CA ILE A 75 11.51 -15.01 -15.42
C ILE A 75 11.37 -13.52 -15.08
N HIS A 76 10.68 -12.78 -15.95
CA HIS A 76 10.38 -11.38 -15.71
C HIS A 76 9.50 -11.25 -14.46
N LEU A 77 9.89 -10.35 -13.55
CA LEU A 77 9.04 -9.92 -12.45
C LEU A 77 7.84 -9.16 -13.05
N GLN A 78 6.64 -9.64 -12.75
CA GLN A 78 5.39 -9.00 -13.16
C GLN A 78 4.82 -8.18 -12.00
N VAL A 79 4.51 -6.91 -12.23
CA VAL A 79 3.85 -6.03 -11.26
C VAL A 79 2.39 -5.85 -11.65
N VAL A 80 1.50 -6.23 -10.75
CA VAL A 80 0.04 -6.12 -10.93
C VAL A 80 -0.50 -5.13 -9.89
N ALA A 81 -1.10 -4.04 -10.32
CA ALA A 81 -1.79 -3.11 -9.44
C ALA A 81 -3.23 -3.56 -9.20
N ILE A 82 -3.72 -3.47 -7.96
CA ILE A 82 -5.09 -3.80 -7.60
C ILE A 82 -5.72 -2.69 -6.77
N SER A 83 -7.00 -2.40 -7.05
CA SER A 83 -7.79 -1.46 -6.27
C SER A 83 -9.19 -2.01 -6.08
N MET A 84 -9.73 -1.85 -4.88
CA MET A 84 -11.14 -2.10 -4.57
C MET A 84 -11.83 -0.77 -4.31
N GLY A 85 -12.90 -0.49 -5.03
CA GLY A 85 -13.62 0.78 -4.89
C GLY A 85 -14.59 1.04 -6.01
N GLY A 86 -15.19 2.24 -6.01
CA GLY A 86 -16.15 2.67 -7.02
C GLY A 86 -15.54 2.85 -8.42
N PRO A 87 -16.37 3.15 -9.42
CA PRO A 87 -15.95 3.25 -10.83
C PRO A 87 -14.75 4.18 -11.06
N LYS A 88 -14.65 5.28 -10.29
CA LYS A 88 -13.56 6.26 -10.39
C LYS A 88 -12.19 5.72 -9.91
N SER A 89 -12.15 4.59 -9.20
CA SER A 89 -10.88 3.96 -8.79
C SER A 89 -10.03 3.48 -9.97
N GLN A 90 -10.59 3.41 -11.17
CA GLN A 90 -9.83 3.16 -12.40
C GLN A 90 -8.78 4.23 -12.70
N GLU A 91 -8.98 5.47 -12.23
CA GLU A 91 -8.05 6.59 -12.44
C GLU A 91 -6.69 6.29 -11.79
N VAL A 92 -6.69 5.84 -10.52
CA VAL A 92 -5.46 5.49 -9.82
C VAL A 92 -4.81 4.23 -10.38
N LEU A 93 -5.59 3.28 -10.89
CA LEU A 93 -5.07 2.11 -11.59
C LEU A 93 -4.40 2.48 -12.92
N ARG A 94 -4.97 3.41 -13.68
CA ARG A 94 -4.33 3.95 -14.91
C ARG A 94 -3.05 4.70 -14.58
N ASN A 95 -3.00 5.42 -13.46
CA ASN A 95 -1.79 6.06 -12.97
C ASN A 95 -0.73 4.99 -12.59
N ALA A 96 -1.11 3.94 -11.88
CA ALA A 96 -0.21 2.83 -11.56
C ALA A 96 0.38 2.17 -12.81
N LEU A 97 -0.43 1.95 -13.84
CA LEU A 97 0.02 1.43 -15.14
C LEU A 97 1.00 2.37 -15.84
N ALA A 98 0.80 3.70 -15.71
CA ALA A 98 1.71 4.70 -16.26
C ALA A 98 3.04 4.76 -15.51
N LYS A 99 3.04 4.52 -14.19
CA LYS A 99 4.23 4.47 -13.33
C LYS A 99 5.03 3.17 -13.47
N GLY A 100 4.52 2.13 -14.13
CA GLY A 100 5.32 0.94 -14.45
C GLY A 100 4.66 -0.41 -14.20
N ALA A 101 3.47 -0.47 -13.60
CA ALA A 101 2.71 -1.71 -13.48
C ALA A 101 2.40 -2.31 -14.87
N ASP A 102 2.36 -3.65 -14.95
CA ASP A 102 2.13 -4.39 -16.20
C ASP A 102 0.64 -4.62 -16.48
N LYS A 103 -0.11 -4.91 -15.42
CA LYS A 103 -1.55 -5.21 -15.43
C LYS A 103 -2.22 -4.50 -14.26
N ALA A 104 -3.50 -4.20 -14.40
CA ALA A 104 -4.31 -3.70 -13.30
C ALA A 104 -5.56 -4.56 -13.10
N ILE A 105 -6.02 -4.67 -11.85
CA ILE A 105 -7.25 -5.34 -11.45
C ILE A 105 -8.10 -4.34 -10.66
N HIS A 106 -9.30 -4.10 -11.13
CA HIS A 106 -10.29 -3.28 -10.45
C HIS A 106 -11.39 -4.17 -9.87
N ILE A 107 -11.46 -4.23 -8.54
CA ILE A 107 -12.59 -4.83 -7.84
C ILE A 107 -13.62 -3.72 -7.64
N GLU A 108 -14.61 -3.71 -8.53
CA GLU A 108 -15.62 -2.67 -8.56
C GLU A 108 -16.72 -2.94 -7.54
N ILE A 109 -17.06 -1.91 -6.78
CA ILE A 109 -18.17 -1.87 -5.83
C ILE A 109 -19.10 -0.69 -6.17
N PRO A 110 -20.40 -0.81 -5.90
CA PRO A 110 -21.33 0.32 -6.06
C PRO A 110 -20.92 1.51 -5.18
N ASP A 111 -21.13 2.72 -5.65
CA ASP A 111 -20.80 3.94 -4.90
C ASP A 111 -21.51 4.00 -3.54
N ALA A 112 -22.73 3.46 -3.43
CA ALA A 112 -23.50 3.36 -2.17
C ALA A 112 -22.85 2.43 -1.13
N ASP A 113 -21.98 1.52 -1.55
CA ASP A 113 -21.31 0.55 -0.67
C ASP A 113 -19.91 1.01 -0.26
N ILE A 114 -19.34 2.04 -0.93
CA ILE A 114 -18.00 2.56 -0.61
C ILE A 114 -17.86 2.90 0.89
N PRO A 115 -18.81 3.60 1.54
CA PRO A 115 -18.69 3.93 2.96
C PRO A 115 -18.74 2.73 3.91
N LYS A 116 -19.14 1.56 3.41
CA LYS A 116 -19.24 0.31 4.20
C LYS A 116 -17.96 -0.51 4.14
N VAL A 117 -17.02 -0.16 3.24
CA VAL A 117 -15.81 -0.95 3.02
C VAL A 117 -14.83 -0.72 4.16
N GLU A 118 -14.50 -1.79 4.85
CA GLU A 118 -13.51 -1.84 5.92
C GLU A 118 -12.24 -2.58 5.46
N PRO A 119 -11.09 -2.39 6.14
CA PRO A 119 -9.85 -3.07 5.79
C PRO A 119 -9.97 -4.60 5.66
N LEU A 120 -10.81 -5.24 6.49
CA LEU A 120 -11.05 -6.68 6.44
C LEU A 120 -11.73 -7.11 5.13
N HIS A 121 -12.66 -6.31 4.60
CA HIS A 121 -13.33 -6.59 3.33
C HIS A 121 -12.32 -6.56 2.17
N VAL A 122 -11.43 -5.55 2.18
CA VAL A 122 -10.34 -5.43 1.20
C VAL A 122 -9.38 -6.61 1.29
N ALA A 123 -8.97 -6.98 2.51
CA ALA A 123 -8.08 -8.11 2.74
C ALA A 123 -8.68 -9.44 2.24
N LYS A 124 -9.96 -9.72 2.51
CA LYS A 124 -10.68 -10.89 1.99
C LYS A 124 -10.77 -10.90 0.47
N ALA A 125 -11.05 -9.74 -0.15
CA ALA A 125 -11.11 -9.63 -1.60
C ALA A 125 -9.73 -9.87 -2.25
N PHE A 126 -8.67 -9.31 -1.66
CA PHE A 126 -7.31 -9.51 -2.14
C PHE A 126 -6.83 -10.94 -1.94
N GLN A 127 -7.20 -11.61 -0.82
CA GLN A 127 -6.94 -13.03 -0.60
C GLN A 127 -7.42 -13.88 -1.78
N LYS A 128 -8.69 -13.69 -2.21
CA LYS A 128 -9.26 -14.45 -3.34
C LYS A 128 -8.47 -14.26 -4.64
N ILE A 129 -7.97 -13.05 -4.89
CA ILE A 129 -7.16 -12.76 -6.07
C ILE A 129 -5.76 -13.38 -5.94
N VAL A 130 -5.14 -13.29 -4.77
CA VAL A 130 -3.81 -13.87 -4.49
C VAL A 130 -3.83 -15.38 -4.67
N GLU A 131 -4.83 -16.07 -4.12
CA GLU A 131 -5.00 -17.52 -4.24
C GLU A 131 -5.21 -17.95 -5.69
N LYS A 132 -6.03 -17.18 -6.46
CA LYS A 132 -6.37 -17.49 -7.85
C LYS A 132 -5.18 -17.27 -8.80
N GLU A 133 -4.46 -16.15 -8.66
CA GLU A 133 -3.42 -15.76 -9.61
C GLU A 133 -2.00 -16.13 -9.16
N LYS A 134 -1.81 -16.64 -7.95
CA LYS A 134 -0.54 -17.10 -7.35
C LYS A 134 0.55 -16.03 -7.40
N PHE A 135 0.50 -15.10 -6.43
CA PHE A 135 1.52 -14.07 -6.23
C PHE A 135 2.61 -14.57 -5.28
N ASP A 136 3.80 -14.00 -5.42
CA ASP A 136 4.95 -14.29 -4.54
C ASP A 136 5.11 -13.20 -3.48
N VAL A 137 4.69 -11.98 -3.79
CA VAL A 137 4.77 -10.82 -2.88
C VAL A 137 3.51 -9.98 -3.03
N VAL A 138 3.00 -9.52 -1.90
CA VAL A 138 1.98 -8.45 -1.86
C VAL A 138 2.60 -7.23 -1.20
N PHE A 139 2.57 -6.08 -1.90
CA PHE A 139 2.97 -4.79 -1.38
C PHE A 139 1.75 -3.89 -1.18
N LEU A 140 1.62 -3.30 0.01
CA LEU A 140 0.60 -2.32 0.35
C LEU A 140 1.27 -1.08 0.95
N GLY A 141 0.59 0.05 0.94
CA GLY A 141 0.98 1.17 1.80
C GLY A 141 0.81 0.78 3.28
N LYS A 142 1.61 1.34 4.17
CA LYS A 142 1.45 1.07 5.61
C LYS A 142 0.08 1.47 6.13
N GLN A 143 -0.49 2.53 5.56
CA GLN A 143 -1.80 3.08 5.91
C GLN A 143 -2.38 3.85 4.73
N ALA A 144 -3.67 4.18 4.79
CA ALA A 144 -4.29 5.14 3.89
C ALA A 144 -4.52 6.46 4.64
N ILE A 145 -4.29 7.60 3.97
CA ILE A 145 -4.37 8.92 4.62
C ILE A 145 -5.78 9.35 5.00
N ASP A 146 -6.80 8.61 4.57
CA ASP A 146 -8.21 8.89 4.84
C ASP A 146 -8.73 8.17 6.10
N ASP A 147 -8.15 7.04 6.48
CA ASP A 147 -8.60 6.25 7.63
C ASP A 147 -7.51 5.92 8.65
N ASP A 148 -6.24 6.04 8.27
CA ASP A 148 -5.05 5.71 9.10
C ASP A 148 -5.12 4.35 9.82
N ALA A 149 -5.93 3.41 9.29
CA ALA A 149 -6.24 2.16 9.98
C ALA A 149 -5.03 1.20 10.11
N SER A 150 -4.09 1.21 9.16
CA SER A 150 -2.88 0.33 9.11
C SER A 150 -3.19 -1.18 9.21
N GLN A 151 -4.40 -1.62 8.83
CA GLN A 151 -4.90 -2.98 9.08
C GLN A 151 -4.87 -3.91 7.87
N THR A 152 -4.97 -3.39 6.65
CA THR A 152 -5.16 -4.24 5.46
C THR A 152 -4.01 -5.23 5.25
N ALA A 153 -2.77 -4.79 5.41
CA ALA A 153 -1.60 -5.64 5.22
C ALA A 153 -1.51 -6.78 6.24
N PRO A 154 -1.58 -6.54 7.56
CA PRO A 154 -1.53 -7.63 8.54
C PRO A 154 -2.74 -8.56 8.47
N LEU A 155 -3.95 -8.03 8.18
CA LEU A 155 -5.14 -8.87 7.98
C LEU A 155 -4.97 -9.80 6.78
N LEU A 156 -4.44 -9.29 5.67
CA LEU A 156 -4.19 -10.11 4.49
C LEU A 156 -3.13 -11.18 4.77
N ALA A 157 -2.05 -10.84 5.47
CA ALA A 157 -1.02 -11.79 5.86
C ALA A 157 -1.59 -12.92 6.73
N GLY A 158 -2.43 -12.58 7.72
CA GLY A 158 -3.10 -13.56 8.56
C GLY A 158 -4.08 -14.45 7.79
N LEU A 159 -4.87 -13.89 6.87
CA LEU A 159 -5.80 -14.66 6.03
C LEU A 159 -5.09 -15.61 5.06
N LEU A 160 -3.88 -15.29 4.61
CA LEU A 160 -3.06 -16.10 3.70
C LEU A 160 -2.14 -17.08 4.45
N ASP A 161 -2.02 -16.94 5.77
CA ASP A 161 -0.98 -17.61 6.58
C ASP A 161 0.43 -17.38 6.01
N TRP A 162 0.70 -16.13 5.61
CA TRP A 162 1.97 -15.70 5.03
C TRP A 162 2.80 -14.88 6.00
N PRO A 163 4.15 -15.01 5.96
CA PRO A 163 5.04 -14.07 6.63
C PRO A 163 4.75 -12.63 6.25
N GLN A 164 4.95 -11.72 7.21
CA GLN A 164 4.74 -10.29 6.99
C GLN A 164 5.96 -9.47 7.37
N ALA A 165 6.21 -8.39 6.63
CA ALA A 165 7.18 -7.36 6.95
C ALA A 165 6.53 -5.99 6.78
N LEU A 166 6.02 -5.44 7.89
CA LEU A 166 5.28 -4.19 7.91
C LEU A 166 6.22 -3.00 8.15
N PHE A 167 5.81 -1.81 7.68
CA PHE A 167 6.55 -0.54 7.83
C PHE A 167 7.96 -0.61 7.22
N ALA A 168 8.09 -1.23 6.05
CA ALA A 168 9.37 -1.39 5.38
C ALA A 168 9.95 -0.03 4.96
N SER A 169 11.19 0.24 5.39
CA SER A 169 11.99 1.39 4.97
C SER A 169 13.15 1.00 4.05
N LYS A 170 13.44 -0.30 3.91
CA LYS A 170 14.39 -0.84 2.93
C LYS A 170 14.06 -2.28 2.60
N VAL A 171 14.12 -2.64 1.30
CA VAL A 171 13.92 -4.02 0.83
C VAL A 171 15.09 -4.43 -0.05
N GLU A 172 15.70 -5.56 0.28
CA GLU A 172 16.84 -6.13 -0.43
C GLU A 172 16.61 -7.62 -0.67
N LYS A 173 17.17 -8.16 -1.75
CA LYS A 173 17.24 -9.61 -1.94
C LYS A 173 18.24 -10.18 -0.91
N ALA A 174 17.83 -11.16 -0.12
CA ALA A 174 18.73 -11.87 0.78
C ALA A 174 19.38 -13.05 0.06
N ASP A 175 18.61 -14.09 -0.16
CA ASP A 175 19.02 -15.30 -0.88
C ASP A 175 17.84 -15.82 -1.72
N GLU A 176 17.93 -17.03 -2.23
CA GLU A 176 16.85 -17.62 -3.01
C GLU A 176 15.60 -17.84 -2.12
N GLY A 177 14.49 -17.21 -2.53
CA GLY A 177 13.21 -17.30 -1.83
C GLY A 177 13.08 -16.44 -0.56
N HIS A 178 14.05 -15.54 -0.28
CA HIS A 178 13.97 -14.64 0.86
C HIS A 178 14.25 -13.18 0.51
N LEU A 179 13.60 -12.28 1.23
CA LEU A 179 13.89 -10.84 1.25
C LEU A 179 14.48 -10.46 2.60
N LYS A 180 15.39 -9.50 2.59
CA LYS A 180 15.88 -8.80 3.77
C LYS A 180 15.17 -7.47 3.83
N VAL A 181 14.42 -7.23 4.89
CA VAL A 181 13.59 -6.04 5.05
C VAL A 181 14.00 -5.30 6.31
N THR A 182 14.41 -4.05 6.18
CA THR A 182 14.56 -3.12 7.29
C THR A 182 13.23 -2.37 7.44
N ARG A 183 12.73 -2.29 8.64
CA ARG A 183 11.43 -1.73 8.98
C ARG A 183 11.52 -0.75 10.14
N GLU A 184 10.62 0.20 10.15
CA GLU A 184 10.48 1.20 11.21
C GLU A 184 9.71 0.59 12.39
N ILE A 185 10.25 0.76 13.59
CA ILE A 185 9.61 0.39 14.85
C ILE A 185 9.74 1.54 15.84
N ASP A 186 8.99 1.55 16.93
CA ASP A 186 8.99 2.64 17.92
C ASP A 186 10.38 2.91 18.53
N GLY A 187 11.20 1.88 18.69
CA GLY A 187 12.55 1.99 19.22
C GLY A 187 13.65 2.30 18.19
N GLY A 188 13.33 2.42 16.91
CA GLY A 188 14.31 2.64 15.83
C GLY A 188 14.07 1.76 14.60
N LEU A 189 15.11 1.05 14.16
CA LEU A 189 15.05 0.17 12.99
C LEU A 189 15.24 -1.29 13.39
N ASP A 190 14.46 -2.17 12.78
CA ASP A 190 14.60 -3.62 12.88
C ASP A 190 14.85 -4.22 11.48
N THR A 191 15.70 -5.21 11.39
CA THR A 191 15.99 -5.88 10.11
C THR A 191 15.69 -7.36 10.20
N ILE A 192 14.75 -7.80 9.40
CA ILE A 192 14.28 -9.19 9.36
C ILE A 192 14.53 -9.84 8.01
N LYS A 193 14.69 -11.18 8.02
CA LYS A 193 14.72 -12.01 6.82
C LYS A 193 13.37 -12.69 6.68
N VAL A 194 12.71 -12.45 5.55
CA VAL A 194 11.33 -12.91 5.29
C VAL A 194 11.33 -13.90 4.14
N LYS A 195 10.72 -15.07 4.38
CA LYS A 195 10.54 -16.10 3.36
C LYS A 195 9.39 -15.73 2.43
N LEU A 196 9.55 -15.98 1.14
CA LEU A 196 8.48 -15.83 0.16
C LEU A 196 7.60 -17.11 0.08
N PRO A 197 6.30 -16.98 -0.17
CA PRO A 197 5.55 -15.74 -0.40
C PRO A 197 5.36 -14.90 0.88
N ALA A 198 5.20 -13.58 0.74
CA ALA A 198 5.11 -12.66 1.87
C ALA A 198 4.25 -11.42 1.58
N VAL A 199 3.72 -10.81 2.65
CA VAL A 199 3.03 -9.51 2.60
C VAL A 199 3.93 -8.44 3.22
N LEU A 200 4.13 -7.34 2.50
CA LEU A 200 4.93 -6.20 2.93
C LEU A 200 4.08 -4.93 2.96
N SER A 201 4.38 -4.03 3.88
CA SER A 201 3.83 -2.68 3.82
C SER A 201 4.93 -1.62 3.77
N ALA A 202 4.74 -0.62 2.91
CA ALA A 202 5.72 0.42 2.64
C ALA A 202 5.59 1.60 3.61
N ASP A 203 6.69 1.96 4.26
CA ASP A 203 6.83 3.22 4.99
C ASP A 203 7.26 4.35 4.03
N LEU A 204 7.07 5.60 4.45
CA LEU A 204 7.42 6.78 3.64
C LEU A 204 8.93 6.88 3.33
N ARG A 205 9.80 6.27 4.15
CA ARG A 205 11.26 6.31 3.98
C ARG A 205 11.79 5.26 3.00
N LEU A 206 10.92 4.39 2.46
CA LEU A 206 11.34 3.30 1.58
C LEU A 206 11.91 3.82 0.26
N ASN A 207 11.25 4.80 -0.35
CA ASN A 207 11.69 5.43 -1.60
C ASN A 207 10.90 6.71 -1.91
N GLU A 208 11.32 7.40 -2.98
CA GLU A 208 10.59 8.50 -3.60
C GLU A 208 9.91 8.00 -4.88
N PRO A 209 8.57 8.11 -4.97
CA PRO A 209 7.84 7.66 -6.14
C PRO A 209 8.15 8.49 -7.39
N ARG A 210 8.28 7.81 -8.54
CA ARG A 210 8.44 8.47 -9.84
C ARG A 210 7.17 9.15 -10.31
N TYR A 211 7.33 10.19 -11.13
CA TYR A 211 6.22 10.79 -11.87
C TYR A 211 5.90 10.00 -13.14
N ALA A 212 4.61 9.96 -13.50
CA ALA A 212 4.19 9.41 -14.76
C ALA A 212 4.49 10.40 -15.90
N THR A 213 5.28 9.99 -16.90
CA THR A 213 5.56 10.81 -18.08
C THR A 213 4.40 10.74 -19.08
N LEU A 214 4.21 11.78 -19.89
CA LEU A 214 3.17 11.80 -20.92
C LEU A 214 3.20 10.57 -21.85
N PRO A 215 4.36 10.12 -22.37
CA PRO A 215 4.43 8.91 -23.19
C PRO A 215 3.96 7.65 -22.42
N ASN A 216 4.26 7.56 -21.14
CA ASN A 216 3.85 6.42 -20.30
C ASN A 216 2.35 6.47 -20.00
N ILE A 217 1.77 7.65 -19.80
CA ILE A 217 0.31 7.83 -19.64
C ILE A 217 -0.41 7.35 -20.92
N MET A 218 0.11 7.70 -22.10
CA MET A 218 -0.46 7.25 -23.37
C MET A 218 -0.37 5.73 -23.56
N LYS A 219 0.78 5.13 -23.22
CA LYS A 219 0.98 3.68 -23.23
C LYS A 219 0.07 2.96 -22.22
N ALA A 220 -0.14 3.55 -21.05
CA ALA A 220 -0.98 2.97 -20.00
C ALA A 220 -2.45 2.79 -20.43
N LYS A 221 -2.95 3.62 -21.35
CA LYS A 221 -4.31 3.46 -21.91
C LYS A 221 -4.51 2.11 -22.62
N LYS A 222 -3.44 1.54 -23.19
CA LYS A 222 -3.46 0.25 -23.91
C LYS A 222 -3.14 -0.95 -23.02
N LYS A 223 -2.63 -0.73 -21.80
CA LYS A 223 -2.31 -1.83 -20.87
C LYS A 223 -3.57 -2.49 -20.31
N PRO A 224 -3.54 -3.81 -20.03
CA PRO A 224 -4.70 -4.55 -19.56
C PRO A 224 -5.17 -4.05 -18.19
N LEU A 225 -6.47 -3.76 -18.09
CA LEU A 225 -7.17 -3.47 -16.86
C LEU A 225 -8.38 -4.41 -16.79
N GLN A 226 -8.32 -5.36 -15.88
CA GLN A 226 -9.38 -6.33 -15.63
C GLN A 226 -10.36 -5.76 -14.61
N LYS A 227 -11.66 -5.84 -14.89
CA LYS A 227 -12.72 -5.50 -13.94
C LYS A 227 -13.34 -6.76 -13.37
N LEU A 228 -13.60 -6.75 -12.07
CA LEU A 228 -14.29 -7.81 -11.33
C LEU A 228 -15.31 -7.14 -10.42
N ALA A 229 -16.50 -7.70 -10.27
CA ALA A 229 -17.41 -7.22 -9.26
C ALA A 229 -17.08 -7.85 -7.90
N ALA A 230 -17.14 -7.09 -6.81
CA ALA A 230 -16.82 -7.60 -5.47
C ALA A 230 -17.71 -8.79 -5.07
N LYS A 231 -19.00 -8.76 -5.47
CA LYS A 231 -19.95 -9.85 -5.26
C LYS A 231 -19.54 -11.17 -5.92
N ASP A 232 -18.84 -11.10 -7.07
CA ASP A 232 -18.38 -12.30 -7.78
C ASP A 232 -17.22 -13.00 -7.06
N LEU A 233 -16.57 -12.29 -6.12
CA LEU A 233 -15.54 -12.84 -5.23
C LEU A 233 -16.12 -13.45 -3.94
N GLY A 234 -17.44 -13.34 -3.73
CA GLY A 234 -18.11 -13.86 -2.53
C GLY A 234 -17.73 -13.10 -1.25
N VAL A 235 -17.35 -11.83 -1.35
CA VAL A 235 -17.01 -11.02 -0.18
C VAL A 235 -18.26 -10.33 0.33
N ASP A 236 -18.62 -10.63 1.58
CA ASP A 236 -19.65 -9.91 2.31
C ASP A 236 -19.12 -8.55 2.76
N LEU A 237 -19.84 -7.47 2.39
CA LEU A 237 -19.51 -6.08 2.70
C LEU A 237 -20.31 -5.54 3.90
N THR A 238 -20.87 -6.42 4.72
CA THR A 238 -21.58 -5.99 5.94
C THR A 238 -20.60 -5.34 6.91
N PRO A 239 -20.75 -4.05 7.20
CA PRO A 239 -19.81 -3.33 8.08
C PRO A 239 -19.90 -3.85 9.51
N GLN A 240 -18.75 -3.99 10.15
CA GLN A 240 -18.66 -4.37 11.57
C GLN A 240 -18.63 -3.15 12.49
N THR A 241 -18.37 -1.97 11.92
CA THR A 241 -18.30 -0.70 12.65
C THR A 241 -19.30 0.30 12.08
N LYS A 242 -19.71 1.29 12.90
CA LYS A 242 -20.57 2.39 12.49
C LYS A 242 -20.00 3.70 13.00
N THR A 243 -19.68 4.61 12.07
CA THR A 243 -19.33 5.98 12.43
C THR A 243 -20.56 6.69 13.00
N LEU A 244 -20.46 7.16 14.25
CA LEU A 244 -21.55 7.84 14.93
C LEU A 244 -21.53 9.34 14.63
N GLU A 245 -20.35 9.96 14.70
CA GLU A 245 -20.17 11.38 14.49
C GLU A 245 -18.76 11.69 14.02
N VAL A 246 -18.63 12.67 13.12
CA VAL A 246 -17.35 13.22 12.65
C VAL A 246 -17.32 14.71 12.97
N ASN A 247 -16.27 15.16 13.64
CA ASN A 247 -16.06 16.54 14.03
C ASN A 247 -14.71 17.05 13.51
N ASP A 248 -14.60 18.36 13.36
CA ASP A 248 -13.30 18.99 13.15
C ASP A 248 -12.42 18.76 14.39
N PRO A 249 -11.07 18.65 14.20
CA PRO A 249 -10.17 18.52 15.32
C PRO A 249 -10.29 19.72 16.26
N PRO A 250 -10.17 19.52 17.59
CA PRO A 250 -10.26 20.61 18.55
C PRO A 250 -9.16 21.64 18.31
N VAL A 251 -9.52 22.91 18.39
CA VAL A 251 -8.54 24.00 18.27
C VAL A 251 -7.54 23.92 19.41
N ARG A 252 -6.29 23.71 19.08
CA ARG A 252 -5.22 23.72 20.07
C ARG A 252 -4.98 25.14 20.57
N LYS A 253 -4.99 25.32 21.89
CA LYS A 253 -4.60 26.60 22.50
C LYS A 253 -3.12 26.81 22.27
N ALA A 254 -2.73 28.02 21.95
CA ALA A 254 -1.33 28.40 21.86
C ALA A 254 -0.63 28.17 23.20
N GLY A 255 0.64 27.80 23.15
CA GLY A 255 1.47 27.74 24.34
C GLY A 255 1.72 29.13 24.92
N GLY A 256 2.19 29.20 26.15
CA GLY A 256 2.65 30.45 26.78
C GLY A 256 4.16 30.64 26.56
N PHE A 257 4.56 31.90 26.44
CA PHE A 257 5.97 32.27 26.51
C PHE A 257 6.43 32.31 27.97
N VAL A 258 7.70 32.06 28.19
CA VAL A 258 8.37 32.20 29.47
C VAL A 258 9.50 33.24 29.31
N GLU A 259 9.91 33.90 30.43
CA GLU A 259 10.86 34.98 30.39
C GLU A 259 12.28 34.50 30.03
N ASP A 260 12.65 33.32 30.54
CA ASP A 260 14.01 32.79 30.36
C ASP A 260 14.03 31.24 30.36
N VAL A 261 15.20 30.68 30.04
CA VAL A 261 15.46 29.23 30.02
C VAL A 261 15.35 28.59 31.41
N PRO A 262 15.87 29.15 32.52
CA PRO A 262 15.65 28.60 33.84
C PRO A 262 14.19 28.46 34.21
N THR A 263 13.37 29.46 33.94
CA THR A 263 11.90 29.40 34.15
C THR A 263 11.25 28.31 33.31
N LEU A 264 11.68 28.13 32.04
CA LEU A 264 11.19 27.05 31.21
C LEU A 264 11.50 25.66 31.83
N ILE A 265 12.75 25.46 32.25
CA ILE A 265 13.20 24.21 32.88
C ILE A 265 12.41 23.95 34.18
N ALA A 266 12.21 24.97 35.01
CA ALA A 266 11.44 24.83 36.24
C ALA A 266 9.99 24.38 35.98
N LYS A 267 9.31 25.01 35.00
CA LYS A 267 7.95 24.63 34.59
C LYS A 267 7.87 23.24 33.97
N LEU A 268 8.88 22.82 33.21
CA LEU A 268 8.92 21.47 32.63
C LEU A 268 9.13 20.40 33.70
N LYS A 269 9.98 20.67 34.74
CA LYS A 269 10.14 19.82 35.88
C LYS A 269 8.88 19.72 36.72
N GLU A 270 8.23 20.85 37.00
CA GLU A 270 6.96 20.89 37.75
C GLU A 270 5.89 20.01 37.08
N LYS A 271 5.85 20.00 35.71
CA LYS A 271 4.94 19.15 34.93
C LYS A 271 5.44 17.71 34.76
N GLY A 272 6.57 17.34 35.31
CA GLY A 272 7.12 15.99 35.21
C GLY A 272 7.58 15.58 33.79
N LEU A 273 7.80 16.57 32.89
CA LEU A 273 8.18 16.32 31.50
C LEU A 273 9.70 16.10 31.33
N ILE A 274 10.51 16.57 32.28
CA ILE A 274 11.94 16.29 32.35
C ILE A 274 12.30 15.78 33.76
N LYS A 275 13.16 14.77 33.80
CA LYS A 275 13.73 14.27 35.04
C LYS A 275 14.95 15.11 35.46
N HIS A 276 15.32 15.05 36.69
CA HIS A 276 16.48 15.77 37.28
C HIS A 276 17.77 15.45 36.55
#